data_a0a3beae3139917f80e97d17513147de
#
_entry.id   a0a3beae3139917f80e97d17513147de
#
_cell.length_a   1.000
_cell.length_b   1.000
_cell.length_c   1.000
_cell.angle_alpha   90.00
_cell.angle_beta   90.00
_cell.angle_gamma   90.00
#
_symmetry.space_group_name_H-M   'P 1'
#
loop_
_entity.id
_entity.type
_entity.pdbx_description
1 polymer ?
#
loop_
_entity_poly.entity_id
_entity_poly.type
_entity_poly.pdbx_seq_one_letter_code
_entity_poly.pdbx_strand_id
1 'polypeptide(L)'
;MTVEVSGAADAIKSLRQVGRELSGAPMEQAMRECTLLVLRDARKNVTVNTGQLRASIMADVRAGDNVVTGVVGSNVVHAPCIELGTRPHWPPIEPILRWVHLKLRPGRKQEKAVAFLVARKIAREGTAPRPYLQPAFDANQDAIEDKIGKVVSEIVARGNE
;
A
#
# COMPACT_ATOMS: atom_id res chain seq x y z
N MET A 1 -55.11 2.53 -18.41
CA MET A 1 -54.19 1.48 -18.87
C MET A 1 -53.20 1.28 -17.76
N THR A 2 -53.34 0.25 -16.95
CA THR A 2 -52.42 -0.04 -15.84
C THR A 2 -51.39 -1.08 -16.35
N VAL A 3 -50.13 -0.74 -16.37
CA VAL A 3 -49.07 -1.70 -16.74
C VAL A 3 -48.61 -2.33 -15.45
N GLU A 4 -48.93 -3.59 -15.23
CA GLU A 4 -48.37 -4.40 -14.15
C GLU A 4 -47.01 -4.95 -14.62
N VAL A 5 -45.92 -4.51 -13.97
CA VAL A 5 -44.58 -5.07 -14.15
C VAL A 5 -44.43 -6.25 -13.20
N SER A 6 -44.68 -7.47 -13.67
CA SER A 6 -44.40 -8.69 -12.91
C SER A 6 -42.89 -8.91 -12.83
N GLY A 7 -42.37 -9.33 -11.66
CA GLY A 7 -40.93 -9.63 -11.45
C GLY A 7 -40.10 -8.49 -10.90
N ALA A 8 -40.61 -7.26 -10.81
CA ALA A 8 -39.86 -6.13 -10.27
C ALA A 8 -39.41 -6.34 -8.81
N ALA A 9 -40.25 -6.97 -8.00
CA ALA A 9 -39.92 -7.28 -6.60
C ALA A 9 -38.77 -8.28 -6.47
N ASP A 10 -38.74 -9.28 -7.32
CA ASP A 10 -37.69 -10.31 -7.33
C ASP A 10 -36.39 -9.72 -7.85
N ALA A 11 -36.43 -8.91 -8.89
CA ALA A 11 -35.27 -8.18 -9.40
C ALA A 11 -34.64 -7.25 -8.33
N ILE A 12 -35.48 -6.52 -7.58
CA ILE A 12 -35.01 -5.67 -6.47
C ILE A 12 -34.36 -6.51 -5.36
N LYS A 13 -34.92 -7.66 -5.05
CA LYS A 13 -34.38 -8.59 -4.04
C LYS A 13 -33.02 -9.11 -4.47
N SER A 14 -32.89 -9.59 -5.71
CA SER A 14 -31.62 -10.06 -6.28
C SER A 14 -30.56 -8.98 -6.30
N LEU A 15 -30.90 -7.77 -6.74
CA LEU A 15 -29.97 -6.63 -6.74
C LEU A 15 -29.50 -6.25 -5.33
N ARG A 16 -30.40 -6.31 -4.33
CA ARG A 16 -30.03 -6.06 -2.93
C ARG A 16 -29.13 -7.16 -2.37
N GLN A 17 -29.33 -8.39 -2.80
CA GLN A 17 -28.49 -9.51 -2.41
C GLN A 17 -27.08 -9.35 -2.99
N VAL A 18 -26.98 -9.11 -4.30
CA VAL A 18 -25.70 -8.83 -4.97
C VAL A 18 -24.97 -7.65 -4.29
N GLY A 19 -25.68 -6.56 -4.00
CA GLY A 19 -25.10 -5.40 -3.30
C GLY A 19 -24.53 -5.76 -1.91
N ARG A 20 -25.21 -6.61 -1.16
CA ARG A 20 -24.70 -7.09 0.15
C ARG A 20 -23.48 -8.00 0.01
N GLU A 21 -23.47 -8.86 -1.00
CA GLU A 21 -22.35 -9.79 -1.21
C GLU A 21 -21.09 -9.06 -1.73
N LEU A 22 -21.28 -7.98 -2.53
CA LEU A 22 -20.16 -7.13 -2.99
C LEU A 22 -19.45 -6.38 -1.87
N SER A 23 -20.11 -6.17 -0.72
CA SER A 23 -19.48 -5.61 0.49
C SER A 23 -19.27 -6.66 1.59
N GLY A 24 -19.57 -7.92 1.31
CA GLY A 24 -19.52 -9.01 2.27
C GLY A 24 -18.25 -9.85 2.25
N ALA A 25 -18.28 -10.95 2.97
CA ALA A 25 -17.14 -11.83 3.20
C ALA A 25 -16.38 -12.30 1.94
N PRO A 26 -17.02 -12.63 0.80
CA PRO A 26 -16.29 -13.04 -0.39
C PRO A 26 -15.36 -11.91 -0.93
N MET A 27 -15.88 -10.68 -0.97
CA MET A 27 -15.12 -9.53 -1.43
C MET A 27 -14.02 -9.14 -0.42
N GLU A 28 -14.33 -9.21 0.89
CA GLU A 28 -13.31 -8.99 1.92
C GLU A 28 -12.15 -9.97 1.81
N GLN A 29 -12.44 -11.25 1.57
CA GLN A 29 -11.42 -12.27 1.40
C GLN A 29 -10.56 -11.99 0.16
N ALA A 30 -11.18 -11.70 -0.98
CA ALA A 30 -10.46 -11.34 -2.20
C ALA A 30 -9.56 -10.12 -1.99
N MET A 31 -10.07 -9.07 -1.35
CA MET A 31 -9.31 -7.86 -1.04
C MET A 31 -8.15 -8.15 -0.08
N ARG A 32 -8.35 -9.03 0.91
CA ARG A 32 -7.29 -9.47 1.83
C ARG A 32 -6.15 -10.17 1.09
N GLU A 33 -6.49 -11.06 0.16
CA GLU A 33 -5.49 -11.74 -0.66
C GLU A 33 -4.74 -10.76 -1.57
N CYS A 34 -5.45 -9.80 -2.19
CA CYS A 34 -4.83 -8.73 -3.00
C CYS A 34 -3.86 -7.87 -2.18
N THR A 35 -4.28 -7.43 -0.98
CA THR A 35 -3.41 -6.62 -0.11
C THR A 35 -2.18 -7.39 0.37
N LEU A 36 -2.28 -8.71 0.56
CA LEU A 36 -1.13 -9.54 0.93
C LEU A 36 -0.12 -9.68 -0.22
N LEU A 37 -0.55 -9.70 -1.49
CA LEU A 37 0.36 -9.67 -2.64
C LEU A 37 1.17 -8.38 -2.66
N VAL A 38 0.49 -7.24 -2.56
CA VAL A 38 1.15 -5.92 -2.51
C VAL A 38 2.08 -5.80 -1.30
N LEU A 39 1.64 -6.23 -0.11
CA LEU A 39 2.44 -6.25 1.11
C LEU A 39 3.73 -7.03 0.94
N ARG A 40 3.64 -8.23 0.37
CA ARG A 40 4.78 -9.11 0.12
C ARG A 40 5.83 -8.40 -0.75
N ASP A 41 5.39 -7.78 -1.84
CA ASP A 41 6.30 -7.18 -2.80
C ASP A 41 6.81 -5.81 -2.31
N ALA A 42 6.01 -5.02 -1.61
CA ALA A 42 6.47 -3.83 -0.91
C ALA A 42 7.58 -4.13 0.10
N ARG A 43 7.45 -5.22 0.87
CA ARG A 43 8.50 -5.68 1.81
C ARG A 43 9.77 -6.16 1.11
N LYS A 44 9.70 -6.63 -0.13
CA LYS A 44 10.88 -6.98 -0.94
C LYS A 44 11.57 -5.74 -1.49
N ASN A 45 10.78 -4.78 -1.99
CA ASN A 45 11.28 -3.56 -2.64
C ASN A 45 11.91 -2.58 -1.65
N VAL A 46 11.48 -2.58 -0.39
CA VAL A 46 11.96 -1.62 0.60
C VAL A 46 13.44 -1.78 0.89
N THR A 47 14.19 -0.68 0.81
CA THR A 47 15.61 -0.65 1.16
C THR A 47 15.79 -0.87 2.66
N VAL A 48 16.55 -1.89 3.04
CA VAL A 48 16.77 -2.23 4.45
C VAL A 48 18.00 -1.51 4.99
N ASN A 49 17.82 -0.69 6.03
CA ASN A 49 18.88 -0.15 6.85
C ASN A 49 18.87 -0.83 8.24
N THR A 50 17.90 -0.51 9.07
CA THR A 50 17.67 -1.14 10.38
C THR A 50 16.61 -2.24 10.36
N GLY A 51 15.87 -2.36 9.26
CA GLY A 51 14.73 -3.26 9.13
C GLY A 51 13.41 -2.71 9.69
N GLN A 52 13.43 -1.60 10.42
CA GLN A 52 12.25 -1.02 11.06
C GLN A 52 11.13 -0.71 10.05
N LEU A 53 11.45 -0.03 8.94
CA LEU A 53 10.47 0.28 7.92
C LEU A 53 9.87 -1.00 7.31
N ARG A 54 10.72 -1.98 6.96
CA ARG A 54 10.25 -3.26 6.40
C ARG A 54 9.30 -4.00 7.35
N ALA A 55 9.61 -4.00 8.65
CA ALA A 55 8.79 -4.65 9.67
C ALA A 55 7.47 -3.91 9.93
N SER A 56 7.42 -2.59 9.72
CA SER A 56 6.26 -1.76 9.97
C SER A 56 5.25 -1.70 8.81
N ILE A 57 5.59 -2.26 7.63
CA ILE A 57 4.65 -2.33 6.52
C ILE A 57 3.56 -3.34 6.87
N MET A 58 2.31 -2.90 6.85
CA MET A 58 1.13 -3.69 7.19
C MET A 58 0.09 -3.58 6.09
N ALA A 59 -0.79 -4.57 6.05
CA ALA A 59 -2.00 -4.59 5.23
C ALA A 59 -3.21 -4.60 6.16
N ASP A 60 -4.25 -3.86 5.79
CA ASP A 60 -5.54 -3.81 6.48
C ASP A 60 -6.67 -3.85 5.45
N VAL A 61 -7.79 -4.48 5.80
CA VAL A 61 -8.99 -4.53 4.97
C VAL A 61 -10.16 -4.10 5.82
N ARG A 62 -10.91 -3.14 5.32
CA ARG A 62 -12.08 -2.54 5.97
C ARG A 62 -13.28 -2.70 5.07
N ALA A 63 -14.34 -3.30 5.59
CA ALA A 63 -15.64 -3.32 4.97
C ALA A 63 -16.48 -2.14 5.50
N GLY A 64 -17.09 -1.40 4.58
CA GLY A 64 -18.11 -0.40 4.85
C GLY A 64 -19.45 -0.85 4.26
N ASP A 65 -20.48 0.01 4.33
CA ASP A 65 -21.84 -0.34 3.92
C ASP A 65 -21.97 -0.81 2.46
N ASN A 66 -21.14 -0.27 1.56
CA ASN A 66 -21.18 -0.61 0.12
C ASN A 66 -19.78 -0.67 -0.50
N VAL A 67 -18.71 -0.75 0.29
CA VAL A 67 -17.34 -0.73 -0.21
C VAL A 67 -16.43 -1.56 0.66
N VAL A 68 -15.52 -2.29 0.02
CA VAL A 68 -14.41 -2.97 0.70
C VAL A 68 -13.12 -2.27 0.30
N THR A 69 -12.39 -1.77 1.27
CA THR A 69 -11.14 -1.04 1.06
C THR A 69 -9.96 -1.83 1.58
N GLY A 70 -8.99 -2.10 0.72
CA GLY A 70 -7.69 -2.64 1.09
C GLY A 70 -6.66 -1.52 1.22
N VAL A 71 -5.89 -1.52 2.30
CA VAL A 71 -4.84 -0.54 2.55
C VAL A 71 -3.53 -1.26 2.84
N VAL A 72 -2.47 -0.85 2.16
CA VAL A 72 -1.10 -1.30 2.47
C VAL A 72 -0.25 -0.07 2.76
N GLY A 73 0.44 -0.06 3.88
CA GLY A 73 1.21 1.11 4.28
C GLY A 73 2.07 0.88 5.52
N SER A 74 2.71 1.94 5.97
CA SER A 74 3.54 1.96 7.18
C SER A 74 3.18 3.15 8.05
N ASN A 75 3.17 2.95 9.37
CA ASN A 75 2.97 4.00 10.37
C ASN A 75 4.26 4.72 10.79
N VAL A 76 5.39 4.37 10.18
CA VAL A 76 6.69 4.99 10.51
C VAL A 76 6.79 6.36 9.84
N VAL A 77 7.12 7.38 10.64
CA VAL A 77 7.15 8.80 10.22
C VAL A 77 8.02 9.06 8.98
N HIS A 78 9.12 8.33 8.83
CA HIS A 78 10.03 8.51 7.69
C HIS A 78 9.62 7.71 6.43
N ALA A 79 8.57 6.89 6.49
CA ALA A 79 8.11 6.10 5.35
C ALA A 79 7.76 6.94 4.11
N PRO A 80 7.00 8.06 4.22
CA PRO A 80 6.72 8.93 3.08
C PRO A 80 7.99 9.57 2.49
N CYS A 81 8.98 9.88 3.34
CA CYS A 81 10.25 10.46 2.88
C CYS A 81 11.07 9.49 2.03
N ILE A 82 10.93 8.19 2.27
CA ILE A 82 11.60 7.16 1.47
C ILE A 82 10.83 6.94 0.17
N GLU A 83 9.51 6.83 0.24
CA GLU A 83 8.66 6.61 -0.94
C GLU A 83 8.75 7.77 -1.94
N LEU A 84 8.58 9.01 -1.45
CA LEU A 84 8.42 10.20 -2.29
C LEU A 84 9.69 11.06 -2.39
N GLY A 85 10.74 10.73 -1.61
CA GLY A 85 11.87 11.62 -1.42
C GLY A 85 11.54 12.82 -0.54
N THR A 86 12.47 13.75 -0.41
CA THR A 86 12.26 14.99 0.36
C THR A 86 12.72 16.21 -0.42
N ARG A 87 12.07 17.33 -0.16
CA ARG A 87 12.58 18.64 -0.61
C ARG A 87 13.89 18.97 0.13
N PRO A 88 14.69 19.95 -0.40
CA PRO A 88 15.83 20.47 0.30
C PRO A 88 15.50 20.88 1.74
N HIS A 89 16.23 20.35 2.70
CA HIS A 89 16.10 20.66 4.12
C HIS A 89 17.37 20.25 4.86
N TRP A 90 17.68 20.92 5.98
CA TRP A 90 18.79 20.52 6.83
C TRP A 90 18.36 19.34 7.74
N PRO A 91 18.89 18.13 7.55
CA PRO A 91 18.49 16.99 8.35
C PRO A 91 19.17 16.95 9.72
N PRO A 92 18.58 16.27 10.73
CA PRO A 92 19.28 15.96 11.98
C PRO A 92 20.54 15.16 11.72
N ILE A 93 21.65 15.52 12.38
CA ILE A 93 22.98 14.94 12.09
C ILE A 93 23.13 13.51 12.66
N GLU A 94 22.51 13.20 13.80
CA GLU A 94 22.65 11.91 14.50
C GLU A 94 22.20 10.71 13.66
N PRO A 95 21.03 10.72 12.98
CA PRO A 95 20.63 9.64 12.09
C PRO A 95 21.62 9.43 10.95
N ILE A 96 22.18 10.53 10.40
CA ILE A 96 23.17 10.46 9.33
C ILE A 96 24.49 9.89 9.84
N LEU A 97 24.97 10.32 11.00
CA LEU A 97 26.16 9.74 11.64
C LEU A 97 26.02 8.22 11.82
N ARG A 98 24.87 7.79 12.36
CA ARG A 98 24.59 6.36 12.52
C ARG A 98 24.60 5.62 11.18
N TRP A 99 23.99 6.21 10.16
CA TRP A 99 23.99 5.63 8.82
C TRP A 99 25.39 5.57 8.20
N VAL A 100 26.20 6.64 8.32
CA VAL A 100 27.60 6.68 7.88
C VAL A 100 28.43 5.60 8.57
N HIS A 101 28.28 5.49 9.89
CA HIS A 101 28.97 4.46 10.68
C HIS A 101 28.65 3.05 10.21
N LEU A 102 27.36 2.74 9.96
CA LEU A 102 26.91 1.41 9.58
C LEU A 102 27.20 1.03 8.14
N LYS A 103 27.07 1.99 7.22
CA LYS A 103 27.09 1.72 5.77
C LYS A 103 28.38 2.12 5.08
N LEU A 104 28.93 3.29 5.38
CA LEU A 104 30.11 3.81 4.70
C LEU A 104 31.42 3.44 5.41
N ARG A 105 31.39 3.35 6.74
CA ARG A 105 32.54 2.95 7.59
C ARG A 105 33.84 3.68 7.25
N PRO A 106 33.86 5.02 7.09
CA PRO A 106 35.02 5.76 6.63
C PRO A 106 36.16 5.89 7.66
N GLY A 107 36.03 5.25 8.82
CA GLY A 107 36.90 5.40 9.96
C GLY A 107 36.43 6.53 10.91
N ARG A 108 36.61 6.31 12.23
CA ARG A 108 36.04 7.16 13.28
C ARG A 108 36.38 8.66 13.15
N LYS A 109 37.59 8.98 12.68
CA LYS A 109 38.02 10.39 12.51
C LYS A 109 37.30 11.11 11.39
N GLN A 110 36.80 10.40 10.37
CA GLN A 110 36.16 10.95 9.18
C GLN A 110 34.63 10.92 9.24
N GLU A 111 34.03 10.16 10.14
CA GLU A 111 32.57 9.97 10.21
C GLU A 111 31.81 11.29 10.32
N LYS A 112 32.24 12.21 11.17
CA LYS A 112 31.60 13.52 11.34
C LYS A 112 31.68 14.37 10.07
N ALA A 113 32.85 14.39 9.42
CA ALA A 113 33.04 15.14 8.18
C ALA A 113 32.17 14.58 7.04
N VAL A 114 32.14 13.25 6.88
CA VAL A 114 31.29 12.59 5.89
C VAL A 114 29.82 12.83 6.18
N ALA A 115 29.39 12.72 7.44
CA ALA A 115 28.00 12.99 7.82
C ALA A 115 27.59 14.43 7.53
N PHE A 116 28.48 15.40 7.78
CA PHE A 116 28.26 16.82 7.44
C PHE A 116 28.10 17.01 5.92
N LEU A 117 28.98 16.39 5.12
CA LEU A 117 28.88 16.47 3.64
C LEU A 117 27.57 15.89 3.12
N VAL A 118 27.11 14.75 3.69
CA VAL A 118 25.81 14.16 3.37
C VAL A 118 24.67 15.10 3.77
N ALA A 119 24.70 15.65 4.99
CA ALA A 119 23.69 16.60 5.45
C ALA A 119 23.61 17.84 4.56
N ARG A 120 24.78 18.39 4.17
CA ARG A 120 24.89 19.54 3.26
C ARG A 120 24.32 19.22 1.86
N LYS A 121 24.53 17.99 1.34
CA LYS A 121 23.92 17.56 0.09
C LYS A 121 22.40 17.52 0.19
N ILE A 122 21.87 16.92 1.25
CA ILE A 122 20.42 16.88 1.51
C ILE A 122 19.85 18.30 1.67
N ALA A 123 20.58 19.19 2.32
CA ALA A 123 20.16 20.58 2.47
C ALA A 123 20.05 21.33 1.14
N ARG A 124 20.82 20.94 0.14
CA ARG A 124 20.81 21.57 -1.20
C ARG A 124 19.84 20.92 -2.18
N GLU A 125 19.75 19.61 -2.17
CA GLU A 125 19.10 18.82 -3.21
C GLU A 125 17.88 18.04 -2.70
N GLY A 126 17.73 17.88 -1.37
CA GLY A 126 16.79 16.94 -0.77
C GLY A 126 17.29 15.50 -0.88
N THR A 127 16.37 14.54 -0.81
CA THR A 127 16.66 13.13 -1.04
C THR A 127 15.86 12.60 -2.22
N ALA A 128 16.51 11.83 -3.08
CA ALA A 128 15.82 11.17 -4.19
C ALA A 128 14.79 10.16 -3.67
N PRO A 129 13.62 10.01 -4.31
CA PRO A 129 12.63 9.01 -3.97
C PRO A 129 13.20 7.60 -4.18
N ARG A 130 12.78 6.68 -3.31
CA ARG A 130 13.04 5.24 -3.42
C ARG A 130 11.74 4.50 -3.18
N PRO A 131 10.82 4.56 -4.17
CA PRO A 131 9.49 4.03 -4.01
C PRO A 131 9.53 2.50 -3.81
N TYR A 132 8.75 2.01 -2.87
CA TYR A 132 8.62 0.60 -2.56
C TYR A 132 7.15 0.13 -2.58
N LEU A 133 6.20 1.06 -2.31
CA LEU A 133 4.76 0.77 -2.37
C LEU A 133 4.26 0.86 -3.81
N GLN A 134 4.54 1.95 -4.51
CA GLN A 134 4.06 2.15 -5.87
C GLN A 134 4.48 1.02 -6.82
N PRO A 135 5.76 0.62 -6.92
CA PRO A 135 6.15 -0.51 -7.77
C PRO A 135 5.53 -1.84 -7.36
N ALA A 136 5.26 -2.02 -6.04
CA ALA A 136 4.61 -3.23 -5.57
C ALA A 136 3.13 -3.27 -5.98
N PHE A 137 2.45 -2.12 -5.99
CA PHE A 137 1.08 -2.01 -6.48
C PHE A 137 1.02 -2.25 -7.99
N ASP A 138 1.84 -1.53 -8.76
CA ASP A 138 1.86 -1.62 -10.21
C ASP A 138 2.14 -3.05 -10.71
N ALA A 139 3.07 -3.75 -10.07
CA ALA A 139 3.40 -5.14 -10.41
C ALA A 139 2.28 -6.15 -10.11
N ASN A 140 1.32 -5.81 -9.29
CA ASN A 140 0.20 -6.69 -8.91
C ASN A 140 -1.15 -6.20 -9.45
N GLN A 141 -1.21 -5.09 -10.20
CA GLN A 141 -2.46 -4.49 -10.66
C GLN A 141 -3.30 -5.47 -11.46
N ASP A 142 -2.76 -6.11 -12.48
CA ASP A 142 -3.48 -7.07 -13.32
C ASP A 142 -4.02 -8.26 -12.50
N ALA A 143 -3.21 -8.77 -11.58
CA ALA A 143 -3.63 -9.87 -10.70
C ALA A 143 -4.74 -9.48 -9.72
N ILE A 144 -4.75 -8.22 -9.27
CA ILE A 144 -5.80 -7.64 -8.44
C ILE A 144 -7.09 -7.52 -9.24
N GLU A 145 -7.02 -6.93 -10.44
CA GLU A 145 -8.16 -6.75 -11.34
C GLU A 145 -8.79 -8.09 -11.70
N ASP A 146 -8.00 -9.07 -12.11
CA ASP A 146 -8.45 -10.42 -12.44
C ASP A 146 -9.14 -11.09 -11.24
N LYS A 147 -8.56 -10.99 -10.05
CA LYS A 147 -9.11 -11.61 -8.85
C LYS A 147 -10.43 -10.97 -8.45
N ILE A 148 -10.50 -9.65 -8.40
CA ILE A 148 -11.72 -8.90 -8.08
C ILE A 148 -12.79 -9.17 -9.14
N GLY A 149 -12.44 -9.15 -10.42
CA GLY A 149 -13.35 -9.43 -11.53
C GLY A 149 -13.98 -10.83 -11.45
N LYS A 150 -13.21 -11.86 -11.09
CA LYS A 150 -13.72 -13.22 -10.85
C LYS A 150 -14.75 -13.26 -9.73
N VAL A 151 -14.43 -12.68 -8.57
CA VAL A 151 -15.33 -12.65 -7.41
C VAL A 151 -16.63 -11.89 -7.73
N VAL A 152 -16.53 -10.75 -8.42
CA VAL A 152 -17.70 -9.99 -8.87
C VAL A 152 -18.58 -10.85 -9.79
N SER A 153 -17.97 -11.53 -10.77
CA SER A 153 -18.69 -12.39 -11.71
C SER A 153 -19.40 -13.54 -11.00
N GLU A 154 -18.76 -14.17 -10.01
CA GLU A 154 -19.35 -15.23 -9.20
C GLU A 154 -20.53 -14.74 -8.35
N ILE A 155 -20.42 -13.55 -7.75
CA ILE A 155 -21.49 -12.93 -6.97
C ILE A 155 -22.70 -12.63 -7.84
N VAL A 156 -22.47 -12.03 -9.02
CA VAL A 156 -23.54 -11.70 -9.97
C VAL A 156 -24.23 -12.97 -10.49
N ALA A 157 -23.47 -14.03 -10.80
CA ALA A 157 -24.04 -15.30 -11.25
C ALA A 157 -24.99 -15.90 -10.20
N ARG A 158 -24.58 -15.91 -8.91
CA ARG A 158 -25.41 -16.39 -7.80
C ARG A 158 -26.66 -15.54 -7.54
N GLY A 159 -26.58 -14.24 -7.81
CA GLY A 159 -27.74 -13.34 -7.65
C GLY A 159 -28.80 -13.50 -8.74
N ASN A 160 -28.49 -14.21 -9.84
CA ASN A 160 -29.42 -14.47 -10.95
C ASN A 160 -30.07 -15.86 -10.87
N GLU A 161 -29.73 -16.69 -9.89
CA GLU A 161 -30.38 -17.98 -9.57
C GLU A 161 -31.52 -17.80 -8.57
#